data_e089d640613c5c5853749daa44c3e539
#
_entry.id   e089d640613c5c5853749daa44c3e539
#
_cell.length_a   1.000
_cell.length_b   1.000
_cell.length_c   1.000
_cell.angle_alpha   90.00
_cell.angle_beta   90.00
_cell.angle_gamma   90.00
#
_symmetry.space_group_name_H-M   'P 1'
#
loop_
_entity.id
_entity.type
_entity.pdbx_description
1 polymer ?
#
loop_
_entity_poly.entity_id
_entity_poly.type
_entity_poly.pdbx_seq_one_letter_code
_entity_poly.pdbx_strand_id
1 'polypeptide(L)'
;MKEEPPSTEAQLDQKLGVFKRIRNNLREIYRKISFKPVNQNELASVLKEAEENNIIDKDVLEMMEETIEFASIPVRDVMVPRSQMISLNESDSTDQLINKVVKSSHSRFPVFNDDESKIIGILLAKDLLKFAPGLINEGFNIDEFEIQEIVRPVNHIPESKKINVLLDEFKSNRSHMA
;
A
#
# COMPACT_ATOMS: atom_id res chain seq x y z
N MET A 1 1.24 -83.35 -5.72
CA MET A 1 1.49 -82.21 -6.63
C MET A 1 2.24 -81.20 -5.84
N LYS A 2 3.52 -80.99 -6.14
CA LYS A 2 4.33 -79.88 -5.50
C LYS A 2 4.24 -78.74 -6.39
N GLU A 3 3.72 -77.60 -5.87
CA GLU A 3 3.73 -76.28 -6.57
C GLU A 3 5.18 -75.79 -6.69
N GLU A 4 5.60 -75.48 -7.90
CA GLU A 4 6.90 -74.88 -8.16
C GLU A 4 6.92 -73.41 -7.61
N PRO A 5 7.99 -73.01 -6.98
CA PRO A 5 8.10 -71.67 -6.48
C PRO A 5 8.11 -70.65 -7.65
N PRO A 6 7.47 -69.47 -7.50
CA PRO A 6 7.38 -68.44 -8.58
C PRO A 6 8.77 -68.01 -9.00
N SER A 7 8.92 -67.80 -10.33
CA SER A 7 10.18 -67.41 -10.95
C SER A 7 10.71 -66.09 -10.37
N THR A 8 12.03 -65.93 -10.33
CA THR A 8 12.73 -64.75 -9.78
C THR A 8 12.26 -63.45 -10.39
N GLU A 9 11.85 -63.46 -11.66
CA GLU A 9 11.30 -62.27 -12.38
C GLU A 9 9.94 -61.84 -11.84
N ALA A 10 9.05 -62.80 -11.53
CA ALA A 10 7.74 -62.49 -10.95
C ALA A 10 7.84 -61.86 -9.55
N GLN A 11 8.86 -62.28 -8.77
CA GLN A 11 9.15 -61.67 -7.46
C GLN A 11 9.75 -60.28 -7.56
N LEU A 12 10.53 -59.96 -8.62
CA LEU A 12 11.09 -58.63 -8.86
C LEU A 12 10.01 -57.65 -9.28
N ASP A 13 9.10 -58.05 -10.17
CA ASP A 13 7.97 -57.23 -10.62
C ASP A 13 7.01 -56.89 -9.49
N GLN A 14 6.76 -57.87 -8.59
CA GLN A 14 5.92 -57.65 -7.43
C GLN A 14 6.55 -56.69 -6.42
N LYS A 15 7.87 -56.73 -6.21
CA LYS A 15 8.61 -55.77 -5.40
C LYS A 15 8.63 -54.37 -6.01
N LEU A 16 8.84 -54.24 -7.34
CA LEU A 16 8.78 -52.97 -8.04
C LEU A 16 7.39 -52.32 -7.96
N GLY A 17 6.32 -53.11 -8.05
CA GLY A 17 4.94 -52.64 -7.88
C GLY A 17 4.66 -52.11 -6.48
N VAL A 18 5.18 -52.77 -5.44
CA VAL A 18 5.05 -52.29 -4.05
C VAL A 18 5.84 -51.03 -3.83
N PHE A 19 7.08 -50.90 -4.32
CA PHE A 19 7.87 -49.68 -4.22
C PHE A 19 7.21 -48.51 -4.96
N LYS A 20 6.61 -48.74 -6.12
CA LYS A 20 5.88 -47.70 -6.88
C LYS A 20 4.64 -47.23 -6.13
N ARG A 21 3.92 -48.14 -5.47
CA ARG A 21 2.75 -47.80 -4.63
C ARG A 21 3.13 -47.03 -3.37
N ILE A 22 4.21 -47.41 -2.68
CA ILE A 22 4.73 -46.73 -1.50
C ILE A 22 5.19 -45.31 -1.87
N ARG A 23 5.91 -45.17 -2.98
CA ARG A 23 6.37 -43.86 -3.47
C ARG A 23 5.19 -42.93 -3.84
N ASN A 24 4.14 -43.46 -4.45
CA ASN A 24 2.95 -42.71 -4.77
C ASN A 24 2.14 -42.31 -3.53
N ASN A 25 2.00 -43.22 -2.57
CA ASN A 25 1.34 -42.91 -1.31
C ASN A 25 2.13 -41.91 -0.46
N LEU A 26 3.46 -41.99 -0.44
CA LEU A 26 4.32 -40.98 0.20
C LEU A 26 4.16 -39.63 -0.49
N ARG A 27 4.12 -39.57 -1.81
CA ARG A 27 3.86 -38.32 -2.54
C ARG A 27 2.47 -37.73 -2.23
N GLU A 28 1.44 -38.56 -2.07
CA GLU A 28 0.11 -38.10 -1.67
C GLU A 28 0.05 -37.64 -0.20
N ILE A 29 0.80 -38.31 0.69
CA ILE A 29 0.93 -37.93 2.10
C ILE A 29 1.71 -36.61 2.20
N TYR A 30 2.81 -36.44 1.47
CA TYR A 30 3.53 -35.15 1.37
C TYR A 30 2.67 -34.04 0.78
N ARG A 31 1.80 -34.33 -0.19
CA ARG A 31 0.86 -33.34 -0.77
C ARG A 31 -0.33 -33.06 0.15
N LYS A 32 -0.69 -33.94 1.08
CA LYS A 32 -1.73 -33.75 2.10
C LYS A 32 -1.21 -33.11 3.38
N ILE A 33 0.07 -33.22 3.68
CA ILE A 33 0.78 -32.34 4.61
C ILE A 33 1.11 -31.09 3.80
N SER A 34 0.09 -30.45 3.28
CA SER A 34 0.21 -29.14 2.61
C SER A 34 0.85 -28.21 3.60
N PHE A 35 2.08 -27.81 3.33
CA PHE A 35 2.75 -26.72 4.02
C PHE A 35 1.88 -25.48 3.80
N LYS A 36 0.98 -25.22 4.75
CA LYS A 36 0.18 -24.01 4.77
C LYS A 36 0.98 -23.01 5.59
N PRO A 37 1.53 -21.98 4.99
CA PRO A 37 2.25 -20.97 5.74
C PRO A 37 1.30 -20.39 6.80
N VAL A 38 1.72 -20.43 8.06
CA VAL A 38 0.94 -19.97 9.21
C VAL A 38 1.29 -18.51 9.54
N ASN A 39 2.45 -18.06 9.05
CA ASN A 39 2.94 -16.70 9.27
C ASN A 39 3.69 -16.15 8.05
N GLN A 40 4.03 -14.86 8.08
CA GLN A 40 4.70 -14.18 6.97
C GLN A 40 6.08 -14.76 6.65
N ASN A 41 6.83 -15.20 7.66
CA ASN A 41 8.16 -15.78 7.46
C ASN A 41 8.10 -17.10 6.70
N GLU A 42 7.11 -17.94 7.02
CA GLU A 42 6.87 -19.18 6.30
C GLU A 42 6.41 -18.91 4.87
N LEU A 43 5.57 -17.88 4.65
CA LEU A 43 5.17 -17.47 3.32
C LEU A 43 6.38 -17.00 2.48
N ALA A 44 7.26 -16.20 3.05
CA ALA A 44 8.49 -15.76 2.40
C ALA A 44 9.39 -16.96 2.01
N SER A 45 9.48 -17.98 2.88
CA SER A 45 10.24 -19.19 2.58
C SER A 45 9.65 -19.97 1.40
N VAL A 46 8.31 -20.07 1.30
CA VAL A 46 7.63 -20.72 0.18
C VAL A 46 7.85 -19.96 -1.13
N LEU A 47 7.82 -18.64 -1.08
CA LEU A 47 8.08 -17.79 -2.26
C LEU A 47 9.53 -17.94 -2.75
N LYS A 48 10.50 -18.00 -1.83
CA LYS A 48 11.90 -18.29 -2.15
C LYS A 48 12.09 -19.64 -2.80
N GLU A 49 11.48 -20.68 -2.25
CA GLU A 49 11.52 -22.03 -2.82
C GLU A 49 10.90 -22.05 -4.23
N ALA A 50 9.86 -21.25 -4.47
CA ALA A 50 9.25 -21.12 -5.80
C ALA A 50 10.21 -20.46 -6.81
N GLU A 51 10.99 -19.46 -6.39
CA GLU A 51 12.01 -18.82 -7.22
C GLU A 51 13.17 -19.80 -7.51
N GLU A 52 13.71 -20.48 -6.49
CA GLU A 52 14.77 -21.47 -6.64
C GLU A 52 14.38 -22.62 -7.59
N ASN A 53 13.10 -22.98 -7.63
CA ASN A 53 12.55 -23.97 -8.56
C ASN A 53 12.16 -23.40 -9.93
N ASN A 54 12.47 -22.12 -10.23
CA ASN A 54 12.13 -21.40 -11.47
C ASN A 54 10.61 -21.40 -11.78
N ILE A 55 9.76 -21.37 -10.73
CA ILE A 55 8.30 -21.24 -10.88
C ILE A 55 7.93 -19.75 -11.03
N ILE A 56 8.69 -18.88 -10.35
CA ILE A 56 8.60 -17.43 -10.47
C ILE A 56 9.99 -16.85 -10.72
N ASP A 57 10.06 -15.71 -11.41
CA ASP A 57 11.30 -14.97 -11.62
C ASP A 57 11.67 -14.17 -10.36
N LYS A 58 12.96 -13.85 -10.22
CA LYS A 58 13.49 -13.08 -9.09
C LYS A 58 12.79 -11.73 -8.90
N ASP A 59 12.52 -11.03 -10.00
CA ASP A 59 11.84 -9.72 -9.95
C ASP A 59 10.42 -9.86 -9.40
N VAL A 60 9.74 -10.98 -9.70
CA VAL A 60 8.40 -11.28 -9.19
C VAL A 60 8.45 -11.59 -7.69
N LEU A 61 9.47 -12.35 -7.26
CA LEU A 61 9.70 -12.61 -5.83
C LEU A 61 9.87 -11.30 -5.06
N GLU A 62 10.75 -10.40 -5.53
CA GLU A 62 11.03 -9.10 -4.92
C GLU A 62 9.75 -8.26 -4.80
N MET A 63 8.94 -8.15 -5.87
CA MET A 63 7.64 -7.46 -5.80
C MET A 63 6.67 -8.07 -4.78
N MET A 64 6.66 -9.40 -4.65
CA MET A 64 5.79 -10.07 -3.67
C MET A 64 6.25 -9.80 -2.23
N GLU A 65 7.56 -9.83 -1.96
CA GLU A 65 8.12 -9.52 -0.65
C GLU A 65 7.82 -8.06 -0.27
N GLU A 66 8.04 -7.10 -1.16
CA GLU A 66 7.69 -5.69 -0.96
C GLU A 66 6.18 -5.49 -0.69
N THR A 67 5.32 -6.23 -1.40
CA THR A 67 3.86 -6.16 -1.19
C THR A 67 3.45 -6.68 0.19
N ILE A 68 4.10 -7.72 0.68
CA ILE A 68 3.86 -8.27 2.03
C ILE A 68 4.33 -7.27 3.08
N GLU A 69 5.49 -6.67 2.90
CA GLU A 69 6.04 -5.65 3.80
C GLU A 69 5.15 -4.41 3.85
N PHE A 70 4.69 -3.93 2.68
CA PHE A 70 3.80 -2.78 2.57
C PHE A 70 2.58 -2.88 3.50
N ALA A 71 1.99 -4.07 3.63
CA ALA A 71 0.82 -4.26 4.50
C ALA A 71 1.13 -4.04 5.99
N SER A 72 2.40 -4.03 6.41
CA SER A 72 2.82 -3.90 7.80
C SER A 72 3.32 -2.51 8.17
N ILE A 73 3.68 -1.66 7.20
CA ILE A 73 4.27 -0.33 7.41
C ILE A 73 3.25 0.61 8.07
N PRO A 74 3.59 1.27 9.18
CA PRO A 74 2.75 2.31 9.76
C PRO A 74 2.92 3.64 9.01
N VAL A 75 1.88 4.48 9.05
CA VAL A 75 1.87 5.80 8.37
C VAL A 75 3.05 6.67 8.76
N ARG A 76 3.46 6.66 10.04
CA ARG A 76 4.60 7.47 10.54
C ARG A 76 5.90 7.24 9.80
N ASP A 77 6.11 6.05 9.20
CA ASP A 77 7.35 5.70 8.52
C ASP A 77 7.41 6.25 7.08
N VAL A 78 6.26 6.70 6.53
CA VAL A 78 6.13 7.22 5.16
C VAL A 78 5.56 8.63 5.08
N MET A 79 5.00 9.16 6.19
CA MET A 79 4.41 10.50 6.20
C MET A 79 5.47 11.59 6.04
N VAL A 80 5.06 12.73 5.51
CA VAL A 80 5.87 13.95 5.56
C VAL A 80 5.77 14.55 6.96
N PRO A 81 6.87 14.66 7.71
CA PRO A 81 6.86 15.28 9.02
C PRO A 81 6.37 16.73 8.97
N ARG A 82 5.69 17.19 10.03
CA ARG A 82 5.16 18.55 10.10
C ARG A 82 6.21 19.63 9.80
N SER A 83 7.43 19.46 10.28
CA SER A 83 8.53 20.39 10.04
C SER A 83 8.97 20.52 8.58
N GLN A 84 8.56 19.59 7.73
CA GLN A 84 8.87 19.58 6.29
C GLN A 84 7.65 19.92 5.43
N MET A 85 6.47 20.07 6.04
CA MET A 85 5.25 20.43 5.31
C MET A 85 5.31 21.88 4.85
N ILE A 86 4.93 22.11 3.61
CA ILE A 86 4.61 23.46 3.13
C ILE A 86 3.14 23.70 3.43
N SER A 87 2.87 24.59 4.35
CA SER A 87 1.54 24.91 4.86
C SER A 87 1.17 26.38 4.66
N LEU A 88 -0.10 26.64 4.77
CA LEU A 88 -0.70 27.99 4.74
C LEU A 88 -1.25 28.30 6.14
N ASN A 89 -1.39 29.57 6.44
CA ASN A 89 -2.04 30.05 7.66
C ASN A 89 -3.38 30.71 7.30
N GLU A 90 -4.38 30.60 8.14
CA GLU A 90 -5.69 31.22 7.90
C GLU A 90 -5.62 32.75 7.87
N SER A 91 -4.64 33.36 8.52
CA SER A 91 -4.38 34.79 8.51
C SER A 91 -3.46 35.28 7.37
N ASP A 92 -2.93 34.35 6.53
CA ASP A 92 -2.15 34.77 5.35
C ASP A 92 -3.01 35.61 4.41
N SER A 93 -2.47 36.75 3.95
CA SER A 93 -3.14 37.54 2.91
C SER A 93 -3.23 36.77 1.59
N THR A 94 -4.18 37.12 0.74
CA THR A 94 -4.36 36.50 -0.58
C THR A 94 -3.07 36.45 -1.40
N ASP A 95 -2.30 37.55 -1.39
CA ASP A 95 -1.00 37.63 -2.09
C ASP A 95 0.03 36.65 -1.49
N GLN A 96 0.06 36.53 -0.17
CA GLN A 96 0.95 35.57 0.50
C GLN A 96 0.59 34.15 0.16
N LEU A 97 -0.70 33.78 0.16
CA LEU A 97 -1.21 32.47 -0.22
C LEU A 97 -0.82 32.12 -1.66
N ILE A 98 -1.12 33.03 -2.61
CA ILE A 98 -0.78 32.84 -4.03
C ILE A 98 0.73 32.66 -4.20
N ASN A 99 1.54 33.51 -3.58
CA ASN A 99 2.99 33.41 -3.66
C ASN A 99 3.54 32.09 -3.11
N LYS A 100 3.03 31.61 -1.95
CA LYS A 100 3.43 30.31 -1.38
C LYS A 100 3.07 29.16 -2.31
N VAL A 101 1.85 29.17 -2.85
CA VAL A 101 1.33 28.12 -3.74
C VAL A 101 2.13 28.06 -5.04
N VAL A 102 2.35 29.22 -5.69
CA VAL A 102 3.10 29.31 -6.96
C VAL A 102 4.56 28.85 -6.78
N LYS A 103 5.23 29.32 -5.71
CA LYS A 103 6.64 28.97 -5.46
C LYS A 103 6.85 27.50 -5.16
N SER A 104 5.92 26.86 -4.44
CA SER A 104 6.05 25.47 -4.04
C SER A 104 5.65 24.48 -5.11
N SER A 105 4.80 24.89 -6.06
CA SER A 105 4.24 24.03 -7.11
C SER A 105 3.47 22.81 -6.61
N HIS A 106 3.01 22.83 -5.35
CA HIS A 106 2.18 21.76 -4.80
C HIS A 106 0.71 21.95 -5.16
N SER A 107 -0.04 20.87 -5.16
CA SER A 107 -1.47 20.90 -5.49
C SER A 107 -2.38 20.99 -4.25
N ARG A 108 -1.89 20.63 -3.07
CA ARG A 108 -2.65 20.57 -1.81
C ARG A 108 -1.83 21.11 -0.68
N PHE A 109 -2.46 21.91 0.15
CA PHE A 109 -1.80 22.60 1.26
C PHE A 109 -2.61 22.39 2.53
N PRO A 110 -2.02 21.86 3.62
CA PRO A 110 -2.62 21.96 4.92
C PRO A 110 -2.72 23.42 5.35
N VAL A 111 -3.86 23.80 5.92
CA VAL A 111 -4.11 25.15 6.43
C VAL A 111 -4.17 25.07 7.95
N PHE A 112 -3.34 25.88 8.60
CA PHE A 112 -3.29 26.00 10.05
C PHE A 112 -4.09 27.21 10.50
N ASN A 113 -4.56 27.16 11.74
CA ASN A 113 -5.08 28.32 12.44
C ASN A 113 -3.94 29.31 12.77
N ASP A 114 -4.28 30.52 13.25
CA ASP A 114 -3.33 31.61 13.47
C ASP A 114 -2.14 31.26 14.37
N ASP A 115 -2.36 30.49 15.42
CA ASP A 115 -1.32 30.07 16.35
C ASP A 115 -0.57 28.79 15.89
N GLU A 116 -0.87 28.31 14.70
CA GLU A 116 -0.32 27.08 14.11
C GLU A 116 -0.51 25.82 14.97
N SER A 117 -1.40 25.86 15.95
CA SER A 117 -1.61 24.71 16.83
C SER A 117 -2.44 23.61 16.18
N LYS A 118 -3.35 23.98 15.27
CA LYS A 118 -4.34 23.08 14.68
C LYS A 118 -4.45 23.25 13.18
N ILE A 119 -4.57 22.10 12.49
CA ILE A 119 -4.94 22.09 11.07
C ILE A 119 -6.46 22.26 10.98
N ILE A 120 -6.91 23.31 10.26
CA ILE A 120 -8.33 23.59 10.03
C ILE A 120 -8.85 22.91 8.77
N GLY A 121 -7.96 22.53 7.85
CA GLY A 121 -8.34 21.79 6.65
C GLY A 121 -7.26 21.79 5.58
N ILE A 122 -7.67 21.50 4.36
CA ILE A 122 -6.82 21.43 3.16
C ILE A 122 -7.32 22.40 2.11
N LEU A 123 -6.39 23.23 1.58
CA LEU A 123 -6.63 24.07 0.42
C LEU A 123 -6.11 23.37 -0.84
N LEU A 124 -6.89 23.33 -1.90
CA LEU A 124 -6.44 22.90 -3.22
C LEU A 124 -5.98 24.11 -4.04
N ALA A 125 -4.76 24.07 -4.57
CA ALA A 125 -4.21 25.13 -5.40
C ALA A 125 -5.14 25.56 -6.56
N LYS A 126 -5.84 24.60 -7.17
CA LYS A 126 -6.82 24.88 -8.24
C LYS A 126 -8.01 25.73 -7.79
N ASP A 127 -8.37 25.69 -6.52
CA ASP A 127 -9.52 26.46 -6.02
C ASP A 127 -9.17 27.95 -5.94
N LEU A 128 -7.86 28.32 -5.84
CA LEU A 128 -7.38 29.69 -5.96
C LEU A 128 -7.51 30.27 -7.37
N LEU A 129 -7.64 29.43 -8.40
CA LEU A 129 -7.84 29.92 -9.77
C LEU A 129 -9.15 30.73 -9.92
N LYS A 130 -10.12 30.52 -9.05
CA LYS A 130 -11.37 31.28 -9.02
C LYS A 130 -11.12 32.76 -8.68
N PHE A 131 -10.01 33.05 -8.05
CA PHE A 131 -9.61 34.38 -7.58
C PHE A 131 -8.46 35.00 -8.40
N ALA A 132 -8.06 34.31 -9.49
CA ALA A 132 -6.99 34.81 -10.34
C ALA A 132 -7.45 36.06 -11.13
N PRO A 133 -6.67 37.15 -11.14
CA PRO A 133 -6.99 38.32 -11.93
C PRO A 133 -7.22 37.99 -13.41
N GLY A 134 -8.33 38.46 -13.97
CA GLY A 134 -8.70 38.20 -15.38
C GLY A 134 -9.47 36.91 -15.67
N LEU A 135 -9.66 36.01 -14.69
CA LEU A 135 -10.54 34.86 -14.80
C LEU A 135 -11.87 35.07 -14.08
N ILE A 136 -12.00 36.17 -13.36
CA ILE A 136 -13.15 36.50 -12.52
C ILE A 136 -14.07 37.44 -13.29
N ASN A 137 -15.36 37.10 -13.32
CA ASN A 137 -16.40 38.01 -13.79
C ASN A 137 -16.39 39.29 -12.94
N GLU A 138 -16.64 40.43 -13.59
CA GLU A 138 -16.73 41.75 -12.96
C GLU A 138 -17.60 41.71 -11.69
N GLY A 139 -16.98 41.91 -10.51
CA GLY A 139 -17.68 42.03 -9.23
C GLY A 139 -17.10 41.24 -8.05
N PHE A 140 -16.05 40.47 -8.26
CA PHE A 140 -15.39 39.79 -7.13
C PHE A 140 -14.30 40.67 -6.54
N ASN A 141 -14.44 41.03 -5.28
CA ASN A 141 -13.45 41.83 -4.56
C ASN A 141 -12.42 40.87 -3.89
N ILE A 142 -11.18 40.87 -4.37
CA ILE A 142 -10.09 40.04 -3.81
C ILE A 142 -9.85 40.38 -2.33
N ASP A 143 -10.14 41.59 -1.91
CA ASP A 143 -9.96 42.09 -0.55
C ASP A 143 -10.97 41.47 0.46
N GLU A 144 -12.05 40.84 -0.04
CA GLU A 144 -13.09 40.21 0.77
C GLU A 144 -12.93 38.66 0.85
N PHE A 145 -11.85 38.12 0.25
CA PHE A 145 -11.63 36.68 0.23
C PHE A 145 -11.17 36.15 1.61
N GLU A 146 -11.95 35.24 2.16
CA GLU A 146 -11.55 34.45 3.34
C GLU A 146 -11.16 33.03 2.96
N ILE A 147 -9.95 32.60 3.33
CA ILE A 147 -9.42 31.27 3.03
C ILE A 147 -10.37 30.15 3.51
N GLN A 148 -11.10 30.40 4.58
CA GLN A 148 -12.04 29.46 5.21
C GLN A 148 -13.17 29.03 4.26
N GLU A 149 -13.54 29.86 3.28
CA GLU A 149 -14.59 29.55 2.29
C GLU A 149 -14.21 28.43 1.32
N ILE A 150 -12.91 28.23 1.11
CA ILE A 150 -12.39 27.24 0.16
C ILE A 150 -11.63 26.09 0.81
N VAL A 151 -11.39 26.17 2.13
CA VAL A 151 -10.75 25.11 2.89
C VAL A 151 -11.70 23.91 3.00
N ARG A 152 -11.19 22.75 2.68
CA ARG A 152 -11.92 21.48 2.76
C ARG A 152 -11.57 20.75 4.04
N PRO A 153 -12.52 20.01 4.63
CA PRO A 153 -12.23 19.23 5.82
C PRO A 153 -11.14 18.19 5.55
N VAL A 154 -10.31 17.93 6.55
CA VAL A 154 -9.26 16.92 6.54
C VAL A 154 -9.59 15.79 7.50
N ASN A 155 -9.27 14.57 7.12
CA ASN A 155 -9.37 13.43 8.01
C ASN A 155 -8.09 13.33 8.86
N HIS A 156 -8.26 13.26 10.18
CA HIS A 156 -7.17 13.00 11.10
C HIS A 156 -7.06 11.51 11.36
N ILE A 157 -5.86 10.98 11.22
CA ILE A 157 -5.57 9.56 11.39
C ILE A 157 -4.43 9.37 12.40
N PRO A 158 -4.40 8.27 13.15
CA PRO A 158 -3.28 7.98 14.02
C PRO A 158 -2.04 7.57 13.20
N GLU A 159 -0.87 8.03 13.61
CA GLU A 159 0.42 7.70 12.99
C GLU A 159 0.72 6.20 12.96
N SER A 160 0.13 5.44 13.88
CA SER A 160 0.26 3.97 13.95
C SER A 160 -0.61 3.21 12.95
N LYS A 161 -1.51 3.90 12.22
CA LYS A 161 -2.36 3.27 11.20
C LYS A 161 -1.49 2.62 10.12
N LYS A 162 -1.89 1.43 9.66
CA LYS A 162 -1.21 0.75 8.55
C LYS A 162 -1.50 1.45 7.23
N ILE A 163 -0.47 1.56 6.37
CA ILE A 163 -0.60 2.27 5.08
C ILE A 163 -1.55 1.57 4.10
N ASN A 164 -1.66 0.25 4.13
CA ASN A 164 -2.63 -0.49 3.31
C ASN A 164 -4.07 -0.10 3.66
N VAL A 165 -4.40 0.03 4.95
CA VAL A 165 -5.71 0.47 5.43
C VAL A 165 -5.99 1.91 5.01
N LEU A 166 -4.99 2.80 5.14
CA LEU A 166 -5.09 4.19 4.70
C LEU A 166 -5.29 4.30 3.19
N LEU A 167 -4.59 3.47 2.41
CA LEU A 167 -4.74 3.44 0.95
C LEU A 167 -6.17 3.05 0.54
N ASP A 168 -6.78 2.08 1.21
CA ASP A 168 -8.15 1.67 0.96
C ASP A 168 -9.16 2.77 1.36
N GLU A 169 -8.90 3.49 2.46
CA GLU A 169 -9.69 4.67 2.83
C GLU A 169 -9.57 5.78 1.77
N PHE A 170 -8.35 6.07 1.28
CA PHE A 170 -8.15 7.06 0.23
C PHE A 170 -8.88 6.71 -1.06
N LYS A 171 -8.84 5.43 -1.48
CA LYS A 171 -9.58 4.96 -2.65
C LYS A 171 -11.09 5.10 -2.46
N SER A 172 -11.61 4.68 -1.30
CA SER A 172 -13.04 4.68 -1.00
C SER A 172 -13.60 6.10 -0.89
N ASN A 173 -12.87 7.00 -0.23
CA ASN A 173 -13.29 8.38 0.02
C ASN A 173 -12.86 9.35 -1.10
N ARG A 174 -12.10 8.85 -2.09
CA ARG A 174 -11.47 9.68 -3.15
C ARG A 174 -10.65 10.83 -2.57
N SER A 175 -10.04 10.60 -1.41
CA SER A 175 -9.13 11.55 -0.77
C SER A 175 -7.69 11.25 -1.14
N HIS A 176 -6.81 12.25 -0.98
CA HIS A 176 -5.40 12.15 -1.34
C HIS A 176 -4.48 12.70 -0.25
N MET A 177 -5.03 13.07 0.89
CA MET A 177 -4.31 13.62 2.03
C MET A 177 -5.12 13.36 3.32
N ALA A 178 -4.41 13.07 4.40
CA ALA A 178 -4.94 12.91 5.73
C ALA A 178 -3.94 13.49 6.75
#